data_bb24d5b6751835aab8a86e97c83bbda7
#
_entry.id   bb24d5b6751835aab8a86e97c83bbda7
#
_cell.length_a   1.000
_cell.length_b   1.000
_cell.length_c   1.000
_cell.angle_alpha   90.00
_cell.angle_beta   90.00
_cell.angle_gamma   90.00
#
_symmetry.space_group_name_H-M   'P 1'
#
loop_
_entity.id
_entity.type
_entity.pdbx_description
1 polymer ?
#
loop_
_entity_poly.entity_id
_entity_poly.type
_entity_poly.pdbx_seq_one_letter_code
_entity_poly.pdbx_strand_id
1 'polypeptide(L)'
;DQVLVSDAFARANGLDVGHTLGALLHGRWKTLSIVGIALSPEFVYEIGSGMLFPDNRRFGVLWMSGEALAPAFDMQGAFNDVALTLSAQARERDVIAALDTLLRRYGGLGAYGREEQLSHRFVTDELGELEVMTTTVPSLFLAVSAFLLYVVLSRLVATQRTQIGLLKAFGYGDPRLGLHYVQFALATVVLGLAAGLPSGVLLGGWFVDVYRDFFHFPRLRFGADAALVIAAVAVSL
;
A
#
# COMPACT_ATOMS: atom_id res chain seq x y z
N ASP A 1 -18.14 19.58 24.65
CA ASP A 1 -18.86 19.17 23.42
C ASP A 1 -18.09 19.48 22.12
N GLN A 2 -16.75 19.67 22.20
CA GLN A 2 -15.84 19.83 21.04
C GLN A 2 -15.23 18.52 20.66
N VAL A 3 -15.08 18.27 19.32
CA VAL A 3 -14.58 17.02 18.80
C VAL A 3 -13.66 17.27 17.59
N LEU A 4 -12.57 16.49 17.51
CA LEU A 4 -11.84 16.28 16.27
C LEU A 4 -12.41 15.03 15.58
N VAL A 5 -12.49 15.07 14.28
CA VAL A 5 -13.05 13.98 13.46
C VAL A 5 -11.98 13.47 12.50
N SER A 6 -11.93 12.16 12.25
CA SER A 6 -10.99 11.61 11.26
C SER A 6 -11.31 12.11 9.86
N ASP A 7 -10.27 12.38 9.08
CA ASP A 7 -10.34 12.96 7.75
C ASP A 7 -11.20 12.12 6.78
N ALA A 8 -11.06 10.81 6.85
CA ALA A 8 -11.82 9.90 6.01
C ALA A 8 -13.33 9.96 6.27
N PHE A 9 -13.73 9.93 7.53
CA PHE A 9 -15.13 10.03 7.92
C PHE A 9 -15.70 11.41 7.59
N ALA A 10 -14.93 12.48 7.84
CA ALA A 10 -15.35 13.84 7.53
C ALA A 10 -15.63 14.00 6.03
N ARG A 11 -14.70 13.58 5.14
CA ARG A 11 -14.89 13.65 3.69
C ARG A 11 -16.08 12.81 3.22
N ALA A 12 -16.21 11.58 3.72
CA ALA A 12 -17.26 10.66 3.30
C ALA A 12 -18.66 11.16 3.65
N ASN A 13 -18.77 11.98 4.71
CA ASN A 13 -20.04 12.54 5.22
C ASN A 13 -20.21 14.03 4.95
N GLY A 14 -19.29 14.68 4.22
CA GLY A 14 -19.37 16.10 3.90
C GLY A 14 -19.32 17.01 5.15
N LEU A 15 -18.51 16.61 6.14
CA LEU A 15 -18.35 17.34 7.40
C LEU A 15 -17.13 18.26 7.34
N ASP A 16 -17.28 19.48 7.82
CA ASP A 16 -16.23 20.48 7.91
C ASP A 16 -16.11 21.07 9.31
N VAL A 17 -15.02 21.77 9.58
CA VAL A 17 -14.82 22.51 10.81
C VAL A 17 -15.93 23.55 10.98
N GLY A 18 -16.54 23.57 12.15
CA GLY A 18 -17.69 24.41 12.47
C GLY A 18 -19.05 23.71 12.30
N HIS A 19 -19.10 22.56 11.63
CA HIS A 19 -20.30 21.74 11.58
C HIS A 19 -20.56 21.06 12.93
N THR A 20 -21.79 20.60 13.12
CA THR A 20 -22.17 19.83 14.30
C THR A 20 -22.51 18.39 13.94
N LEU A 21 -22.17 17.48 14.84
CA LEU A 21 -22.45 16.05 14.74
C LEU A 21 -23.31 15.61 15.93
N GLY A 22 -24.41 14.91 15.67
CA GLY A 22 -25.19 14.26 16.72
C GLY A 22 -24.58 12.94 17.12
N ALA A 23 -24.33 12.73 18.40
CA ALA A 23 -23.77 11.47 18.92
C ALA A 23 -24.60 10.96 20.10
N LEU A 24 -24.76 9.63 20.15
CA LEU A 24 -25.34 8.94 21.28
C LEU A 24 -24.22 8.43 22.19
N LEU A 25 -23.91 9.19 23.26
CA LEU A 25 -22.87 8.85 24.21
C LEU A 25 -23.49 8.21 25.45
N HIS A 26 -23.20 6.94 25.69
CA HIS A 26 -23.72 6.19 26.83
C HIS A 26 -25.24 6.39 27.04
N GLY A 27 -26.03 6.26 25.96
CA GLY A 27 -27.48 6.39 25.97
C GLY A 27 -28.00 7.82 26.01
N ARG A 28 -27.15 8.85 26.03
CA ARG A 28 -27.54 10.27 26.03
C ARG A 28 -27.20 10.92 24.69
N TRP A 29 -28.18 11.56 24.08
CA TRP A 29 -27.97 12.32 22.86
C TRP A 29 -27.20 13.62 23.16
N LYS A 30 -26.11 13.81 22.44
CA LYS A 30 -25.24 15.00 22.50
C LYS A 30 -25.01 15.57 21.12
N THR A 31 -24.97 16.88 21.03
CA THR A 31 -24.53 17.60 19.84
C THR A 31 -23.08 18.00 20.05
N LEU A 32 -22.21 17.52 19.19
CA LEU A 32 -20.76 17.77 19.21
C LEU A 32 -20.43 18.80 18.14
N SER A 33 -19.58 19.77 18.47
CA SER A 33 -19.06 20.77 17.52
C SER A 33 -17.74 20.31 16.98
N ILE A 34 -17.62 20.20 15.68
CA ILE A 34 -16.36 19.82 14.99
C ILE A 34 -15.42 21.01 15.01
N VAL A 35 -14.33 20.89 15.74
CA VAL A 35 -13.32 21.96 15.89
C VAL A 35 -12.07 21.70 15.05
N GLY A 36 -11.94 20.52 14.45
CA GLY A 36 -10.85 20.17 13.56
C GLY A 36 -11.03 18.81 12.91
N ILE A 37 -10.30 18.60 11.83
CA ILE A 37 -10.15 17.32 11.13
C ILE A 37 -8.74 16.83 11.38
N ALA A 38 -8.57 15.57 11.75
CA ALA A 38 -7.31 15.01 12.18
C ALA A 38 -6.99 13.69 11.47
N LEU A 39 -5.69 13.40 11.35
CA LEU A 39 -5.14 12.11 10.98
C LEU A 39 -4.30 11.59 12.15
N SER A 40 -4.43 10.31 12.46
CA SER A 40 -3.59 9.67 13.46
C SER A 40 -2.79 8.53 12.80
N PRO A 41 -1.50 8.39 13.11
CA PRO A 41 -0.70 7.25 12.64
C PRO A 41 -1.18 5.91 13.23
N GLU A 42 -2.01 5.94 14.26
CA GLU A 42 -2.65 4.77 14.84
C GLU A 42 -3.82 4.26 14.00
N PHE A 43 -4.45 5.14 13.23
CA PHE A 43 -5.65 4.87 12.42
C PHE A 43 -5.41 5.16 10.93
N VAL A 44 -4.27 4.73 10.39
CA VAL A 44 -3.99 4.80 8.94
C VAL A 44 -4.97 3.92 8.16
N TYR A 45 -5.38 2.81 8.76
CA TYR A 45 -6.42 1.92 8.28
C TYR A 45 -7.58 1.93 9.28
N GLU A 46 -8.67 2.62 8.92
CA GLU A 46 -9.84 2.79 9.78
C GLU A 46 -10.87 1.70 9.50
N ILE A 47 -10.97 0.73 10.40
CA ILE A 47 -11.96 -0.35 10.29
C ILE A 47 -12.73 -0.49 11.60
N GLY A 48 -14.06 -0.55 11.50
CA GLY A 48 -14.94 -0.78 12.64
C GLY A 48 -14.96 -2.25 13.07
N SER A 49 -15.22 -2.51 14.34
CA SER A 49 -15.35 -3.87 14.86
C SER A 49 -16.40 -4.67 14.07
N GLY A 50 -16.00 -5.84 13.57
CA GLY A 50 -16.85 -6.73 12.79
C GLY A 50 -17.00 -6.37 11.31
N MET A 51 -16.31 -5.35 10.82
CA MET A 51 -16.26 -5.02 9.40
C MET A 51 -15.10 -5.77 8.74
N LEU A 52 -15.28 -6.20 7.48
CA LEU A 52 -14.24 -6.82 6.66
C LEU A 52 -13.45 -5.80 5.83
N PHE A 53 -14.09 -4.68 5.50
CA PHE A 53 -13.51 -3.59 4.71
C PHE A 53 -13.81 -2.24 5.36
N PRO A 54 -12.96 -1.21 5.16
CA PRO A 54 -13.24 0.14 5.62
C PRO A 54 -14.52 0.69 5.00
N ASP A 55 -15.40 1.23 5.83
CA ASP A 55 -16.57 1.99 5.41
C ASP A 55 -16.55 3.35 6.10
N ASN A 56 -15.93 4.31 5.46
CA ASN A 56 -15.72 5.67 5.98
C ASN A 56 -17.03 6.46 6.17
N ARG A 57 -18.16 5.97 5.65
CA ARG A 57 -19.47 6.57 5.90
C ARG A 57 -20.07 6.13 7.23
N ARG A 58 -19.76 4.90 7.64
CA ARG A 58 -20.34 4.28 8.84
C ARG A 58 -19.41 4.28 10.02
N PHE A 59 -18.12 4.27 9.78
CA PHE A 59 -17.09 4.24 10.81
C PHE A 59 -16.17 5.44 10.69
N GLY A 60 -15.88 6.07 11.83
CA GLY A 60 -14.93 7.16 11.94
C GLY A 60 -14.40 7.25 13.35
N VAL A 61 -13.21 7.78 13.50
CA VAL A 61 -12.57 8.02 14.79
C VAL A 61 -12.81 9.46 15.22
N LEU A 62 -13.24 9.61 16.46
CA LEU A 62 -13.53 10.92 17.06
C LEU A 62 -12.65 11.08 18.31
N TRP A 63 -11.97 12.22 18.41
CA TRP A 63 -11.15 12.54 19.58
C TRP A 63 -11.78 13.69 20.35
N MET A 64 -11.95 13.50 21.63
CA MET A 64 -12.50 14.49 22.58
C MET A 64 -11.56 14.66 23.76
N SER A 65 -11.71 15.79 24.47
CA SER A 65 -11.04 15.95 25.76
C SER A 65 -11.49 14.86 26.74
N GLY A 66 -10.53 14.24 27.44
CA GLY A 66 -10.80 13.25 28.49
C GLY A 66 -11.71 13.80 29.60
N GLU A 67 -11.60 15.10 29.94
CA GLU A 67 -12.47 15.76 30.91
C GLU A 67 -13.95 15.83 30.46
N ALA A 68 -14.16 15.92 29.13
CA ALA A 68 -15.53 15.93 28.58
C ALA A 68 -16.08 14.51 28.37
N LEU A 69 -15.20 13.53 28.04
CA LEU A 69 -15.58 12.17 27.74
C LEU A 69 -15.79 11.31 29.00
N ALA A 70 -14.90 11.44 29.99
CA ALA A 70 -14.95 10.62 31.20
C ALA A 70 -16.28 10.67 31.96
N PRO A 71 -16.91 11.83 32.17
CA PRO A 71 -18.23 11.89 32.83
C PRO A 71 -19.35 11.23 31.98
N ALA A 72 -19.21 11.24 30.64
CA ALA A 72 -20.20 10.64 29.77
C ALA A 72 -20.24 9.11 29.86
N PHE A 73 -19.13 8.50 30.26
CA PHE A 73 -18.95 7.05 30.38
C PHE A 73 -18.75 6.56 31.82
N ASP A 74 -18.96 7.45 32.83
CA ASP A 74 -18.72 7.17 34.24
C ASP A 74 -17.29 6.72 34.55
N MET A 75 -16.31 7.27 33.80
CA MET A 75 -14.88 6.91 33.85
C MET A 75 -13.98 8.03 34.39
N GLN A 76 -14.48 8.83 35.33
CA GLN A 76 -13.67 9.87 35.94
C GLN A 76 -12.47 9.25 36.67
N GLY A 77 -11.25 9.66 36.27
CA GLY A 77 -10.00 9.14 36.83
C GLY A 77 -9.64 7.72 36.40
N ALA A 78 -10.36 7.17 35.41
CA ALA A 78 -10.09 5.87 34.82
C ALA A 78 -9.84 6.00 33.31
N PHE A 79 -9.27 4.97 32.73
CA PHE A 79 -9.06 4.83 31.28
C PHE A 79 -9.23 3.35 30.92
N ASN A 80 -9.57 3.06 29.66
CA ASN A 80 -9.69 1.71 29.10
C ASN A 80 -8.57 1.38 28.12
N ASP A 81 -7.89 2.39 27.61
CA ASP A 81 -6.73 2.23 26.73
C ASP A 81 -5.71 3.35 26.95
N VAL A 82 -4.42 3.07 26.70
CA VAL A 82 -3.35 4.06 26.80
C VAL A 82 -2.27 3.78 25.75
N ALA A 83 -1.98 4.76 24.92
CA ALA A 83 -0.86 4.73 23.99
C ALA A 83 0.36 5.43 24.58
N LEU A 84 1.52 4.79 24.46
CA LEU A 84 2.78 5.28 24.99
C LEU A 84 3.82 5.41 23.87
N THR A 85 4.62 6.45 23.94
CA THR A 85 5.84 6.58 23.15
C THR A 85 7.06 6.24 23.99
N LEU A 86 7.94 5.41 23.43
CA LEU A 86 9.15 4.98 24.14
C LEU A 86 10.31 5.94 23.85
N SER A 87 11.18 6.14 24.85
CA SER A 87 12.46 6.80 24.63
C SER A 87 13.39 5.91 23.81
N ALA A 88 14.37 6.51 23.12
CA ALA A 88 15.30 5.76 22.26
C ALA A 88 16.13 4.68 22.99
N GLN A 89 16.28 4.79 24.31
CA GLN A 89 17.00 3.83 25.14
C GLN A 89 16.10 2.77 25.78
N ALA A 90 14.78 2.93 25.71
CA ALA A 90 13.85 1.98 26.31
C ALA A 90 13.78 0.70 25.47
N ARG A 91 13.74 -0.44 26.14
CA ARG A 91 13.48 -1.72 25.51
C ARG A 91 11.99 -2.02 25.60
N GLU A 92 11.35 -2.15 24.46
CA GLU A 92 9.90 -2.37 24.36
C GLU A 92 9.44 -3.55 25.23
N ARG A 93 10.14 -4.68 25.19
CA ARG A 93 9.81 -5.87 25.98
C ARG A 93 9.81 -5.62 27.48
N ASP A 94 10.77 -4.83 27.98
CA ASP A 94 10.88 -4.51 29.40
C ASP A 94 9.72 -3.60 29.84
N VAL A 95 9.33 -2.66 28.97
CA VAL A 95 8.19 -1.77 29.22
C VAL A 95 6.87 -2.54 29.20
N ILE A 96 6.66 -3.43 28.24
CA ILE A 96 5.49 -4.31 28.17
C ILE A 96 5.36 -5.13 29.45
N ALA A 97 6.42 -5.80 29.88
CA ALA A 97 6.42 -6.62 31.10
C ALA A 97 6.12 -5.80 32.38
N ALA A 98 6.65 -4.57 32.43
CA ALA A 98 6.38 -3.66 33.55
C ALA A 98 4.91 -3.19 33.55
N LEU A 99 4.37 -2.84 32.38
CA LEU A 99 2.97 -2.45 32.22
C LEU A 99 2.01 -3.58 32.59
N ASP A 100 2.26 -4.78 32.10
CA ASP A 100 1.45 -5.96 32.41
C ASP A 100 1.41 -6.24 33.92
N THR A 101 2.56 -6.11 34.57
CA THR A 101 2.67 -6.27 36.02
C THR A 101 1.90 -5.20 36.78
N LEU A 102 2.01 -3.93 36.31
CA LEU A 102 1.36 -2.79 36.94
C LEU A 102 -0.18 -2.85 36.75
N LEU A 103 -0.64 -3.16 35.54
CA LEU A 103 -2.05 -3.08 35.17
C LEU A 103 -2.84 -4.33 35.50
N ARG A 104 -2.18 -5.46 35.81
CA ARG A 104 -2.87 -6.73 36.14
C ARG A 104 -3.92 -6.57 37.23
N ARG A 105 -3.62 -5.80 38.28
CA ARG A 105 -4.57 -5.56 39.38
C ARG A 105 -5.77 -4.70 38.99
N TYR A 106 -5.72 -4.01 37.86
CA TYR A 106 -6.79 -3.17 37.32
C TYR A 106 -7.52 -3.84 36.15
N GLY A 107 -7.23 -5.12 35.87
CA GLY A 107 -7.87 -5.84 34.79
C GLY A 107 -7.25 -5.60 33.41
N GLY A 108 -5.97 -5.20 33.35
CA GLY A 108 -5.26 -5.02 32.10
C GLY A 108 -5.26 -6.29 31.24
N LEU A 109 -5.58 -6.17 29.97
CA LEU A 109 -5.72 -7.26 29.01
C LEU A 109 -4.37 -7.67 28.36
N GLY A 110 -3.28 -6.97 28.68
CA GLY A 110 -1.96 -7.13 28.12
C GLY A 110 -1.54 -5.92 27.30
N ALA A 111 -0.29 -5.50 27.48
CA ALA A 111 0.32 -4.47 26.66
C ALA A 111 0.91 -5.12 25.41
N TYR A 112 0.89 -4.42 24.29
CA TYR A 112 1.46 -4.89 23.03
C TYR A 112 2.23 -3.77 22.33
N GLY A 113 3.15 -4.17 21.48
CA GLY A 113 3.96 -3.25 20.71
C GLY A 113 3.29 -2.76 19.44
N ARG A 114 3.93 -1.80 18.79
CA ARG A 114 3.43 -1.25 17.52
C ARG A 114 3.24 -2.31 16.43
N GLU A 115 4.09 -3.34 16.41
CA GLU A 115 4.01 -4.42 15.41
C GLU A 115 2.70 -5.23 15.51
N GLU A 116 2.09 -5.28 16.70
CA GLU A 116 0.83 -5.96 16.93
C GLU A 116 -0.40 -5.05 16.75
N GLN A 117 -0.18 -3.74 16.64
CA GLN A 117 -1.26 -2.78 16.44
C GLN A 117 -1.93 -3.02 15.08
N LEU A 118 -3.26 -3.14 15.09
CA LEU A 118 -4.06 -3.60 13.97
C LEU A 118 -3.80 -2.84 12.66
N SER A 119 -3.86 -1.51 12.70
CA SER A 119 -3.63 -0.67 11.52
C SER A 119 -2.21 -0.81 10.98
N HIS A 120 -1.22 -0.93 11.87
CA HIS A 120 0.18 -1.12 11.48
C HIS A 120 0.40 -2.48 10.80
N ARG A 121 -0.17 -3.55 11.37
CA ARG A 121 -0.10 -4.90 10.78
C ARG A 121 -0.69 -4.93 9.39
N PHE A 122 -1.91 -4.40 9.20
CA PHE A 122 -2.54 -4.35 7.89
C PHE A 122 -1.66 -3.64 6.85
N VAL A 123 -1.09 -2.49 7.20
CA VAL A 123 -0.19 -1.77 6.28
C VAL A 123 1.09 -2.56 5.99
N THR A 124 1.68 -3.19 7.01
CA THR A 124 2.92 -3.95 6.85
C THR A 124 2.71 -5.21 6.03
N ASP A 125 1.63 -5.95 6.29
CA ASP A 125 1.27 -7.16 5.56
C ASP A 125 0.99 -6.82 4.08
N GLU A 126 0.24 -5.75 3.81
CA GLU A 126 -0.04 -5.29 2.45
C GLU A 126 1.23 -4.89 1.69
N LEU A 127 2.14 -4.14 2.35
CA LEU A 127 3.42 -3.78 1.74
C LEU A 127 4.29 -5.02 1.46
N GLY A 128 4.25 -6.02 2.34
CA GLY A 128 4.94 -7.29 2.15
C GLY A 128 4.39 -8.08 0.96
N GLU A 129 3.06 -8.13 0.80
CA GLU A 129 2.43 -8.76 -0.37
C GLU A 129 2.79 -8.04 -1.68
N LEU A 130 2.79 -6.71 -1.66
CA LEU A 130 3.20 -5.92 -2.82
C LEU A 130 4.66 -6.18 -3.20
N GLU A 131 5.57 -6.30 -2.23
CA GLU A 131 6.98 -6.62 -2.49
C GLU A 131 7.14 -7.97 -3.19
N VAL A 132 6.43 -9.00 -2.73
CA VAL A 132 6.41 -10.32 -3.37
C VAL A 132 5.80 -10.24 -4.77
N MET A 133 4.69 -9.54 -4.95
CA MET A 133 4.03 -9.39 -6.25
C MET A 133 4.89 -8.64 -7.26
N THR A 134 5.63 -7.61 -6.84
CA THR A 134 6.50 -6.83 -7.75
C THR A 134 7.68 -7.62 -8.29
N THR A 135 8.07 -8.71 -7.67
CA THR A 135 9.13 -9.61 -8.15
C THR A 135 8.58 -10.82 -8.87
N THR A 136 7.60 -11.49 -8.31
CA THR A 136 7.08 -12.77 -8.80
C THR A 136 6.29 -12.61 -10.11
N VAL A 137 5.37 -11.65 -10.16
CA VAL A 137 4.50 -11.46 -11.32
C VAL A 137 5.29 -11.03 -12.57
N PRO A 138 6.15 -10.01 -12.53
CA PRO A 138 6.97 -9.65 -13.69
C PRO A 138 7.91 -10.77 -14.13
N SER A 139 8.51 -11.50 -13.20
CA SER A 139 9.41 -12.62 -13.52
C SER A 139 8.70 -13.72 -14.30
N LEU A 140 7.47 -14.07 -13.91
CA LEU A 140 6.64 -15.03 -14.61
C LEU A 140 6.31 -14.55 -16.04
N PHE A 141 5.85 -13.30 -16.18
CA PHE A 141 5.53 -12.73 -17.49
C PHE A 141 6.74 -12.62 -18.40
N LEU A 142 7.91 -12.26 -17.87
CA LEU A 142 9.17 -12.24 -18.63
C LEU A 142 9.57 -13.63 -19.11
N ALA A 143 9.46 -14.65 -18.26
CA ALA A 143 9.75 -16.03 -18.64
C ALA A 143 8.83 -16.52 -19.78
N VAL A 144 7.53 -16.26 -19.68
CA VAL A 144 6.55 -16.59 -20.73
C VAL A 144 6.84 -15.81 -22.01
N SER A 145 7.14 -14.52 -21.92
CA SER A 145 7.47 -13.68 -23.09
C SER A 145 8.74 -14.13 -23.79
N ALA A 146 9.79 -14.47 -23.03
CA ALA A 146 11.03 -15.01 -23.57
C ALA A 146 10.81 -16.36 -24.28
N PHE A 147 9.99 -17.24 -23.69
CA PHE A 147 9.62 -18.51 -24.30
C PHE A 147 8.85 -18.30 -25.62
N LEU A 148 7.86 -17.41 -25.63
CA LEU A 148 7.11 -17.10 -26.85
C LEU A 148 8.01 -16.50 -27.95
N LEU A 149 8.90 -15.59 -27.59
CA LEU A 149 9.85 -15.00 -28.52
C LEU A 149 10.78 -16.07 -29.09
N TYR A 150 11.28 -16.99 -28.25
CA TYR A 150 12.09 -18.14 -28.71
C TYR A 150 11.31 -19.00 -29.70
N VAL A 151 10.05 -19.34 -29.42
CA VAL A 151 9.23 -20.17 -30.32
C VAL A 151 9.03 -19.48 -31.68
N VAL A 152 8.70 -18.18 -31.65
CA VAL A 152 8.47 -17.38 -32.87
C VAL A 152 9.74 -17.27 -33.69
N LEU A 153 10.87 -16.93 -33.08
CA LEU A 153 12.17 -16.83 -33.79
C LEU A 153 12.62 -18.18 -34.34
N SER A 154 12.48 -19.25 -33.58
CA SER A 154 12.83 -20.61 -34.04
C SER A 154 12.02 -21.02 -35.26
N ARG A 155 10.71 -20.72 -35.26
CA ARG A 155 9.82 -20.98 -36.39
C ARG A 155 10.17 -20.11 -37.60
N LEU A 156 10.51 -18.84 -37.38
CA LEU A 156 10.92 -17.90 -38.43
C LEU A 156 12.19 -18.41 -39.12
N VAL A 157 13.20 -18.76 -38.35
CA VAL A 157 14.48 -19.35 -38.89
C VAL A 157 14.20 -20.62 -39.63
N ALA A 158 13.36 -21.52 -39.10
CA ALA A 158 13.01 -22.77 -39.77
C ALA A 158 12.31 -22.56 -41.12
N THR A 159 11.41 -21.59 -41.21
CA THR A 159 10.68 -21.25 -42.44
C THR A 159 11.59 -20.61 -43.48
N GLN A 160 12.60 -19.86 -43.07
CA GLN A 160 13.53 -19.15 -43.94
C GLN A 160 14.79 -19.95 -44.28
N ARG A 161 14.85 -21.25 -43.97
CA ARG A 161 16.03 -22.09 -44.16
C ARG A 161 16.62 -22.02 -45.60
N THR A 162 15.76 -22.02 -46.62
CA THR A 162 16.20 -21.95 -48.04
C THR A 162 16.83 -20.58 -48.33
N GLN A 163 16.28 -19.49 -47.81
CA GLN A 163 16.82 -18.15 -48.00
C GLN A 163 18.17 -18.00 -47.28
N ILE A 164 18.28 -18.53 -46.07
CA ILE A 164 19.52 -18.56 -45.29
C ILE A 164 20.60 -19.35 -46.05
N GLY A 165 20.25 -20.50 -46.60
CA GLY A 165 21.16 -21.32 -47.41
C GLY A 165 21.67 -20.58 -48.66
N LEU A 166 20.77 -19.86 -49.35
CA LEU A 166 21.13 -19.07 -50.53
C LEU A 166 22.10 -17.91 -50.15
N LEU A 167 21.81 -17.20 -49.06
CA LEU A 167 22.69 -16.13 -48.57
C LEU A 167 24.06 -16.64 -48.17
N LYS A 168 24.14 -17.84 -47.56
CA LYS A 168 25.42 -18.49 -47.27
C LYS A 168 26.19 -18.86 -48.54
N ALA A 169 25.51 -19.31 -49.58
CA ALA A 169 26.12 -19.60 -50.88
C ALA A 169 26.72 -18.34 -51.55
N PHE A 170 26.14 -17.15 -51.27
CA PHE A 170 26.68 -15.86 -51.69
C PHE A 170 27.77 -15.31 -50.77
N GLY A 171 28.24 -16.10 -49.75
CA GLY A 171 29.36 -15.72 -48.89
C GLY A 171 28.98 -14.96 -47.61
N TYR A 172 27.68 -14.89 -47.25
CA TYR A 172 27.28 -14.30 -45.97
C TYR A 172 27.62 -15.24 -44.82
N GLY A 173 28.40 -14.76 -43.87
CA GLY A 173 28.78 -15.54 -42.67
C GLY A 173 27.67 -15.64 -41.62
N ASP A 174 27.72 -16.69 -40.80
CA ASP A 174 26.76 -16.93 -39.72
C ASP A 174 26.58 -15.77 -38.75
N PRO A 175 27.61 -14.99 -38.37
CA PRO A 175 27.40 -13.84 -37.46
C PRO A 175 26.52 -12.74 -38.06
N ARG A 176 26.63 -12.49 -39.37
CA ARG A 176 25.78 -11.45 -40.03
C ARG A 176 24.34 -11.90 -40.14
N LEU A 177 24.08 -13.16 -40.40
CA LEU A 177 22.74 -13.73 -40.44
C LEU A 177 22.15 -13.78 -39.04
N GLY A 178 22.90 -14.16 -38.01
CA GLY A 178 22.49 -14.17 -36.63
C GLY A 178 22.12 -12.75 -36.13
N LEU A 179 22.93 -11.74 -36.47
CA LEU A 179 22.68 -10.35 -36.12
C LEU A 179 21.34 -9.85 -36.66
N HIS A 180 20.93 -10.28 -37.86
CA HIS A 180 19.64 -9.90 -38.43
C HIS A 180 18.46 -10.37 -37.54
N TYR A 181 18.52 -11.63 -37.05
CA TYR A 181 17.48 -12.16 -36.16
C TYR A 181 17.50 -11.51 -34.76
N VAL A 182 18.71 -11.19 -34.26
CA VAL A 182 18.84 -10.41 -33.00
C VAL A 182 18.24 -9.02 -33.14
N GLN A 183 18.44 -8.33 -34.27
CA GLN A 183 17.82 -7.04 -34.55
C GLN A 183 16.29 -7.13 -34.56
N PHE A 184 15.74 -8.23 -35.10
CA PHE A 184 14.29 -8.46 -35.10
C PHE A 184 13.75 -8.65 -33.66
N ALA A 185 14.45 -9.45 -32.85
CA ALA A 185 14.12 -9.60 -31.43
C ALA A 185 14.19 -8.25 -30.69
N LEU A 186 15.27 -7.50 -30.90
CA LEU A 186 15.49 -6.19 -30.29
C LEU A 186 14.39 -5.18 -30.68
N ALA A 187 14.00 -5.18 -31.96
CA ALA A 187 12.90 -4.32 -32.41
C ALA A 187 11.58 -4.62 -31.69
N THR A 188 11.29 -5.92 -31.45
CA THR A 188 10.12 -6.35 -30.68
C THR A 188 10.18 -5.86 -29.24
N VAL A 189 11.33 -5.99 -28.58
CA VAL A 189 11.56 -5.51 -27.21
C VAL A 189 11.41 -3.99 -27.13
N VAL A 190 12.01 -3.25 -28.07
CA VAL A 190 11.90 -1.77 -28.09
C VAL A 190 10.45 -1.31 -28.26
N LEU A 191 9.68 -1.95 -29.15
CA LEU A 191 8.26 -1.66 -29.30
C LEU A 191 7.46 -1.99 -28.03
N GLY A 192 7.78 -3.12 -27.40
CA GLY A 192 7.20 -3.51 -26.12
C GLY A 192 7.49 -2.48 -25.01
N LEU A 193 8.72 -2.02 -24.89
CA LEU A 193 9.12 -0.99 -23.94
C LEU A 193 8.45 0.36 -24.23
N ALA A 194 8.36 0.77 -25.50
CA ALA A 194 7.72 2.01 -25.90
C ALA A 194 6.22 2.06 -25.54
N ALA A 195 5.54 0.93 -25.54
CA ALA A 195 4.15 0.82 -25.10
C ALA A 195 4.04 0.56 -23.60
N GLY A 196 4.90 -0.31 -23.06
CA GLY A 196 4.83 -0.79 -21.67
C GLY A 196 5.20 0.27 -20.63
N LEU A 197 6.26 1.07 -20.88
CA LEU A 197 6.68 2.08 -19.91
C LEU A 197 5.61 3.17 -19.67
N PRO A 198 5.02 3.80 -20.69
CA PRO A 198 3.94 4.77 -20.46
C PRO A 198 2.73 4.13 -19.79
N SER A 199 2.34 2.93 -20.22
CA SER A 199 1.21 2.22 -19.61
C SER A 199 1.48 1.88 -18.14
N GLY A 200 2.69 1.47 -17.80
CA GLY A 200 3.12 1.19 -16.43
C GLY A 200 3.06 2.44 -15.53
N VAL A 201 3.50 3.59 -16.02
CA VAL A 201 3.42 4.87 -15.30
C VAL A 201 1.96 5.28 -15.06
N LEU A 202 1.11 5.16 -16.07
CA LEU A 202 -0.32 5.48 -15.95
C LEU A 202 -1.03 4.56 -14.96
N LEU A 203 -0.82 3.25 -15.07
CA LEU A 203 -1.41 2.26 -14.16
C LEU A 203 -0.88 2.42 -12.74
N GLY A 204 0.40 2.70 -12.56
CA GLY A 204 0.98 2.95 -11.24
C GLY A 204 0.39 4.19 -10.58
N GLY A 205 0.19 5.27 -11.32
CA GLY A 205 -0.51 6.47 -10.83
C GLY A 205 -1.93 6.16 -10.39
N TRP A 206 -2.70 5.50 -11.22
CA TRP A 206 -4.07 5.07 -10.91
C TRP A 206 -4.11 4.17 -9.66
N PHE A 207 -3.19 3.22 -9.55
CA PHE A 207 -3.10 2.32 -8.41
C PHE A 207 -2.84 3.06 -7.09
N VAL A 208 -1.94 4.05 -7.09
CA VAL A 208 -1.70 4.91 -5.92
C VAL A 208 -2.95 5.71 -5.54
N ASP A 209 -3.75 6.18 -6.50
CA ASP A 209 -4.99 6.88 -6.21
C ASP A 209 -6.03 5.94 -5.55
N VAL A 210 -6.15 4.70 -6.01
CA VAL A 210 -6.97 3.67 -5.35
C VAL A 210 -6.51 3.43 -3.91
N TYR A 211 -5.19 3.34 -3.68
CA TYR A 211 -4.66 3.15 -2.33
C TYR A 211 -4.94 4.30 -1.38
N ARG A 212 -5.07 5.52 -1.88
CA ARG A 212 -5.44 6.69 -1.05
C ARG A 212 -6.84 6.58 -0.47
N ASP A 213 -7.74 5.88 -1.15
CA ASP A 213 -9.11 5.72 -0.68
C ASP A 213 -9.22 4.72 0.48
N PHE A 214 -8.25 3.79 0.57
CA PHE A 214 -8.21 2.77 1.61
C PHE A 214 -7.29 3.13 2.78
N PHE A 215 -6.14 3.71 2.48
CA PHE A 215 -5.12 4.04 3.48
C PHE A 215 -4.96 5.56 3.61
N HIS A 216 -5.17 6.06 4.82
CA HIS A 216 -5.15 7.49 5.11
C HIS A 216 -3.73 7.98 5.44
N PHE A 217 -2.83 7.87 4.46
CA PHE A 217 -1.48 8.43 4.58
C PHE A 217 -1.50 9.94 4.37
N PRO A 218 -0.80 10.71 5.22
CA PRO A 218 -0.73 12.18 5.05
C PRO A 218 -0.07 12.60 3.73
N ARG A 219 0.81 11.79 3.17
CA ARG A 219 1.50 12.03 1.88
C ARG A 219 1.78 10.71 1.18
N LEU A 220 0.88 10.27 0.33
CA LEU A 220 1.12 9.20 -0.62
C LEU A 220 1.25 9.80 -2.02
N ARG A 221 2.43 9.68 -2.65
CA ARG A 221 2.68 10.19 -4.00
C ARG A 221 3.26 9.08 -4.86
N PHE A 222 2.74 8.97 -6.07
CA PHE A 222 3.38 8.16 -7.09
C PHE A 222 4.69 8.81 -7.51
N GLY A 223 5.76 8.02 -7.57
CA GLY A 223 7.06 8.43 -8.10
C GLY A 223 7.59 7.30 -8.97
N ALA A 224 7.76 7.56 -10.27
CA ALA A 224 8.50 6.65 -11.12
C ALA A 224 9.99 6.87 -10.84
N ASP A 225 10.61 5.98 -10.06
CA ASP A 225 12.04 6.03 -9.80
C ASP A 225 12.80 5.67 -11.09
N ALA A 226 13.76 6.53 -11.47
CA ALA A 226 14.62 6.30 -12.62
C ALA A 226 15.39 4.96 -12.51
N ALA A 227 15.78 4.55 -11.32
CA ALA A 227 16.46 3.28 -11.09
C ALA A 227 15.55 2.08 -11.45
N LEU A 228 14.26 2.13 -11.11
CA LEU A 228 13.30 1.10 -11.48
C LEU A 228 13.09 1.04 -13.00
N VAL A 229 12.99 2.19 -13.66
CA VAL A 229 12.85 2.24 -15.12
C VAL A 229 14.08 1.66 -15.81
N ILE A 230 15.29 2.03 -15.36
CA ILE A 230 16.55 1.49 -15.88
C ILE A 230 16.62 -0.03 -15.66
N ALA A 231 16.26 -0.52 -14.48
CA ALA A 231 16.23 -1.95 -14.17
C ALA A 231 15.24 -2.71 -15.07
N ALA A 232 14.03 -2.17 -15.28
CA ALA A 232 13.03 -2.75 -16.18
C ALA A 232 13.53 -2.84 -17.62
N VAL A 233 14.18 -1.79 -18.12
CA VAL A 233 14.81 -1.79 -19.45
C VAL A 233 15.95 -2.82 -19.53
N ALA A 234 16.84 -2.85 -18.53
CA ALA A 234 17.98 -3.76 -18.52
C ALA A 234 17.59 -5.24 -18.45
N VAL A 235 16.53 -5.57 -17.73
CA VAL A 235 16.02 -6.96 -17.65
C VAL A 235 15.28 -7.37 -18.92
N SER A 236 14.72 -6.41 -19.68
CA SER A 236 13.97 -6.68 -20.90
C SER A 236 14.86 -6.83 -22.15
N LEU A 237 16.10 -6.35 -22.11
CA LEU A 237 17.09 -6.42 -23.20
C LEU A 237 17.93 -7.69 -23.11
#